data_e6d3c2aea4543b4360e5864bba6a8a4d
#
_entry.id   e6d3c2aea4543b4360e5864bba6a8a4d
#
_cell.length_a   1.000
_cell.length_b   1.000
_cell.length_c   1.000
_cell.angle_alpha   90.00
_cell.angle_beta   90.00
_cell.angle_gamma   90.00
#
_symmetry.space_group_name_H-M   'P 1'
#
loop_
_entity.id
_entity.type
_entity.pdbx_description
1 polymer ?
#
loop_
_entity_poly.entity_id
_entity_poly.type
_entity_poly.pdbx_seq_one_letter_code
_entity_poly.pdbx_strand_id
1 'polypeptide(L)'
;ADTIMTESMLFNVDKYLASGKYIGGGVNGKFERISLGIFLSAMLIIIPLLFKYGAISVGIFWCYRKDFMAINGFNENMLMAEDADFAKRLKEWGKKNNKKFGTIKNGMITSCRRFDTYGDWTLFKNPKVILAYLKGNDRKYADKTYYDNQER
;
A
#
# COMPACT_ATOMS: atom_id res chain seq x y z
N ALA A 1 4.16 -5.35 14.15
CA ALA A 1 3.22 -5.28 13.03
C ALA A 1 1.91 -4.68 13.55
N ASP A 2 1.50 -3.58 12.95
CA ASP A 2 0.39 -2.76 13.47
C ASP A 2 -0.87 -2.90 12.59
N THR A 3 -0.99 -4.00 11.85
CA THR A 3 -2.11 -4.27 10.96
C THR A 3 -2.74 -5.61 11.32
N ILE A 4 -4.04 -5.61 11.52
CA ILE A 4 -4.84 -6.80 11.83
C ILE A 4 -5.60 -7.19 10.56
N MET A 5 -5.45 -8.44 10.13
CA MET A 5 -6.25 -9.00 9.04
C MET A 5 -7.63 -9.40 9.55
N THR A 6 -8.66 -9.12 8.76
CA THR A 6 -10.02 -9.57 9.07
C THR A 6 -10.18 -11.05 8.72
N GLU A 7 -11.03 -11.76 9.46
CA GLU A 7 -11.30 -13.20 9.24
C GLU A 7 -11.74 -13.51 7.80
N SER A 8 -12.53 -12.63 7.21
CA SER A 8 -13.04 -12.81 5.84
C SER A 8 -12.00 -12.55 4.75
N MET A 9 -10.83 -12.00 5.09
CA MET A 9 -9.86 -11.57 4.07
C MET A 9 -9.35 -12.76 3.24
N LEU A 10 -8.88 -13.82 3.88
CA LEU A 10 -8.33 -14.99 3.19
C LEU A 10 -9.41 -15.72 2.37
N PHE A 11 -10.62 -15.82 2.89
CA PHE A 11 -11.76 -16.37 2.14
C PHE A 11 -12.03 -15.56 0.87
N ASN A 12 -12.00 -14.24 0.94
CA ASN A 12 -12.18 -13.39 -0.22
C ASN A 12 -11.03 -13.52 -1.22
N VAL A 13 -9.77 -13.64 -0.76
CA VAL A 13 -8.62 -13.92 -1.64
C VAL A 13 -8.86 -15.19 -2.44
N ASP A 14 -9.20 -16.29 -1.75
CA ASP A 14 -9.45 -17.59 -2.39
C ASP A 14 -10.58 -17.48 -3.42
N LYS A 15 -11.71 -16.89 -3.05
CA LYS A 15 -12.85 -16.67 -3.96
C LYS A 15 -12.46 -15.87 -5.21
N TYR A 16 -11.67 -14.79 -5.06
CA TYR A 16 -11.23 -13.99 -6.20
C TYR A 16 -10.28 -14.78 -7.11
N LEU A 17 -9.31 -15.49 -6.54
CA LEU A 17 -8.35 -16.30 -7.31
C LEU A 17 -9.05 -17.48 -7.99
N ALA A 18 -9.92 -18.21 -7.30
CA ALA A 18 -10.68 -19.33 -7.83
C ALA A 18 -11.61 -18.92 -8.99
N SER A 19 -12.09 -17.67 -9.03
CA SER A 19 -12.91 -17.18 -10.14
C SER A 19 -12.19 -17.15 -11.49
N GLY A 20 -10.86 -17.18 -11.50
CA GLY A 20 -10.04 -17.04 -12.71
C GLY A 20 -10.06 -15.66 -13.37
N LYS A 21 -10.90 -14.74 -12.89
CA LYS A 21 -11.09 -13.39 -13.47
C LYS A 21 -10.03 -12.38 -13.04
N TYR A 22 -9.32 -12.67 -11.94
CA TYR A 22 -8.35 -11.75 -11.35
C TYR A 22 -6.93 -12.31 -11.44
N ILE A 23 -5.99 -11.42 -11.73
CA ILE A 23 -4.54 -11.73 -11.72
C ILE A 23 -4.00 -11.75 -10.29
N GLY A 24 -4.62 -11.00 -9.44
CA GLY A 24 -4.27 -10.68 -8.09
C GLY A 24 -4.85 -9.34 -7.71
N GLY A 25 -4.41 -8.77 -6.62
CA GLY A 25 -4.91 -7.48 -6.16
C GLY A 25 -4.32 -7.04 -4.84
N GLY A 26 -4.95 -6.03 -4.27
CA GLY A 26 -4.61 -5.51 -2.97
C GLY A 26 -5.77 -5.56 -1.99
N VAL A 27 -5.50 -5.16 -0.78
CA VAL A 27 -6.48 -5.12 0.31
C VAL A 27 -6.60 -3.68 0.79
N ASN A 28 -7.83 -3.15 0.81
CA ASN A 28 -8.09 -1.87 1.45
C ASN A 28 -8.38 -2.08 2.94
N GLY A 29 -7.70 -1.27 3.76
CA GLY A 29 -7.89 -1.24 5.20
C GLY A 29 -8.79 -0.10 5.66
N LYS A 30 -9.19 -0.21 6.92
CA LYS A 30 -9.73 0.90 7.69
C LYS A 30 -8.71 1.32 8.74
N PHE A 31 -8.62 2.59 9.02
CA PHE A 31 -7.92 3.06 10.21
C PHE A 31 -8.74 2.74 11.46
N GLU A 32 -8.07 2.43 12.58
CA GLU A 32 -8.71 2.23 13.89
C GLU A 32 -9.54 3.46 14.31
N ARG A 33 -9.05 4.64 13.95
CA ARG A 33 -9.78 5.90 14.09
C ARG A 33 -9.57 6.78 12.86
N ILE A 34 -10.52 7.67 12.59
CA ILE A 34 -10.42 8.65 11.51
C ILE A 34 -10.60 10.04 12.14
N SER A 35 -9.69 10.96 11.82
CA SER A 35 -9.82 12.38 12.06
C SER A 35 -9.69 13.15 10.74
N LEU A 36 -10.09 14.41 10.72
CA LEU A 36 -9.90 15.25 9.54
C LEU A 36 -8.43 15.36 9.15
N GLY A 37 -7.52 15.47 10.14
CA GLY A 37 -6.08 15.52 9.91
C GLY A 37 -5.53 14.23 9.28
N ILE A 38 -5.94 13.05 9.76
CA ILE A 38 -5.57 11.75 9.18
C ILE A 38 -6.08 11.63 7.76
N PHE A 39 -7.36 11.96 7.52
CA PHE A 39 -7.97 11.87 6.19
C PHE A 39 -7.25 12.76 5.17
N LEU A 40 -7.03 14.03 5.50
CA LEU A 40 -6.33 14.96 4.61
C LEU A 40 -4.85 14.57 4.43
N SER A 41 -4.17 14.11 5.48
CA SER A 41 -2.81 13.59 5.41
C SER A 41 -2.71 12.37 4.48
N ALA A 42 -3.66 11.45 4.55
CA ALA A 42 -3.72 10.31 3.62
C ALA A 42 -3.93 10.77 2.17
N MET A 43 -4.82 11.74 1.94
CA MET A 43 -5.06 12.30 0.60
C MET A 43 -3.81 12.93 0.00
N LEU A 44 -2.97 13.62 0.79
CA LEU A 44 -1.70 14.21 0.31
C LEU A 44 -0.72 13.17 -0.24
N ILE A 45 -0.74 11.94 0.24
CA ILE A 45 0.09 10.84 -0.29
C ILE A 45 -0.63 10.12 -1.42
N ILE A 46 -1.90 9.78 -1.20
CA ILE A 46 -2.68 8.94 -2.11
C ILE A 46 -2.86 9.59 -3.47
N ILE A 47 -3.22 10.86 -3.52
CA ILE A 47 -3.51 11.55 -4.78
C ILE A 47 -2.29 11.57 -5.73
N PRO A 48 -1.09 12.02 -5.30
CA PRO A 48 0.09 11.98 -6.17
C PRO A 48 0.50 10.56 -6.60
N LEU A 49 0.38 9.58 -5.70
CA LEU A 49 0.69 8.19 -6.04
C LEU A 49 -0.33 7.62 -7.06
N LEU A 50 -1.59 8.00 -6.94
CA LEU A 50 -2.63 7.61 -7.90
C LEU A 50 -2.31 8.13 -9.30
N PHE A 51 -1.91 9.39 -9.43
CA PHE A 51 -1.49 9.96 -10.70
C PHE A 51 -0.25 9.28 -11.27
N LYS A 52 0.75 8.97 -10.42
CA LYS A 52 2.00 8.35 -10.86
C LYS A 52 1.86 6.87 -11.21
N TYR A 53 1.13 6.10 -10.40
CA TYR A 53 1.07 4.64 -10.52
C TYR A 53 -0.29 4.11 -11.02
N GLY A 54 -1.34 4.93 -11.06
CA GLY A 54 -2.64 4.55 -11.64
C GLY A 54 -3.43 3.48 -10.89
N ALA A 55 -2.90 2.98 -9.78
CA ALA A 55 -3.58 2.07 -8.87
C ALA A 55 -2.96 2.23 -7.49
N ILE A 56 -3.79 2.22 -6.46
CA ILE A 56 -3.29 2.24 -5.10
C ILE A 56 -3.93 1.09 -4.34
N SER A 57 -3.06 0.18 -3.95
CA SER A 57 -3.25 -0.68 -2.81
C SER A 57 -1.99 -0.54 -1.97
N VAL A 58 -2.12 -0.44 -0.68
CA VAL A 58 -1.01 -0.28 0.24
C VAL A 58 -1.04 -1.42 1.27
N GLY A 59 0.13 -1.97 1.52
CA GLY A 59 0.37 -2.93 2.59
C GLY A 59 0.17 -4.38 2.19
N ILE A 60 -1.03 -4.87 1.94
CA ILE A 60 -1.30 -6.29 1.70
C ILE A 60 -1.69 -6.53 0.25
N PHE A 61 -0.99 -7.48 -0.39
CA PHE A 61 -1.27 -7.93 -1.76
C PHE A 61 -1.52 -9.43 -1.80
N TRP A 62 -2.21 -9.88 -2.85
CA TRP A 62 -2.49 -11.27 -3.12
C TRP A 62 -2.41 -11.53 -4.62
N CYS A 63 -1.75 -12.62 -4.99
CA CYS A 63 -1.68 -13.15 -6.35
C CYS A 63 -1.15 -14.59 -6.29
N TYR A 64 -1.19 -15.30 -7.40
CA TYR A 64 -0.47 -16.57 -7.50
C TYR A 64 1.04 -16.34 -7.55
N ARG A 65 1.81 -17.27 -6.97
CA ARG A 65 3.28 -17.24 -7.00
C ARG A 65 3.85 -17.08 -8.40
N LYS A 66 3.27 -17.76 -9.39
CA LYS A 66 3.71 -17.66 -10.79
C LYS A 66 3.61 -16.23 -11.33
N ASP A 67 2.54 -15.51 -10.98
CA ASP A 67 2.31 -14.15 -11.44
C ASP A 67 3.22 -13.16 -10.70
N PHE A 68 3.47 -13.39 -9.39
CA PHE A 68 4.47 -12.65 -8.62
C PHE A 68 5.87 -12.78 -9.25
N MET A 69 6.29 -14.00 -9.59
CA MET A 69 7.60 -14.25 -10.20
C MET A 69 7.68 -13.66 -11.62
N ALA A 70 6.59 -13.71 -12.39
CA ALA A 70 6.55 -13.16 -13.75
C ALA A 70 6.76 -11.64 -13.82
N ILE A 71 6.47 -10.93 -12.73
CA ILE A 71 6.70 -9.47 -12.61
C ILE A 71 7.94 -9.14 -11.76
N ASN A 72 8.78 -10.12 -11.42
CA ASN A 72 9.97 -10.00 -10.59
C ASN A 72 9.71 -9.45 -9.17
N GLY A 73 8.56 -9.81 -8.56
CA GLY A 73 8.26 -9.44 -7.18
C GLY A 73 8.24 -7.93 -6.91
N PHE A 74 8.63 -7.53 -5.70
CA PHE A 74 8.81 -6.13 -5.34
C PHE A 74 10.14 -5.60 -5.91
N ASN A 75 10.17 -4.30 -6.20
CA ASN A 75 11.38 -3.65 -6.69
C ASN A 75 12.29 -3.29 -5.52
N GLU A 76 13.35 -4.08 -5.31
CA GLU A 76 14.30 -3.92 -4.21
C GLU A 76 15.12 -2.62 -4.26
N ASN A 77 15.14 -1.93 -5.41
CA ASN A 77 15.80 -0.63 -5.53
C ASN A 77 14.92 0.53 -5.03
N MET A 78 13.68 0.26 -4.68
CA MET A 78 12.76 1.23 -4.09
C MET A 78 12.72 1.09 -2.58
N LEU A 79 12.93 2.18 -1.87
CA LEU A 79 12.86 2.25 -0.40
C LEU A 79 11.51 2.76 0.09
N MET A 80 10.73 3.36 -0.80
CA MET A 80 9.40 3.92 -0.52
C MET A 80 8.52 3.75 -1.75
N ALA A 81 7.22 3.55 -1.53
CA ALA A 81 6.21 3.35 -2.58
C ALA A 81 6.47 2.11 -3.48
N GLU A 82 7.23 1.12 -2.98
CA GLU A 82 7.45 -0.18 -3.62
C GLU A 82 6.15 -0.95 -3.82
N ASP A 83 5.20 -0.75 -2.92
CA ASP A 83 3.85 -1.32 -2.98
C ASP A 83 3.01 -0.71 -4.11
N ALA A 84 3.10 0.60 -4.35
CA ALA A 84 2.41 1.25 -5.46
C ALA A 84 2.99 0.84 -6.82
N ASP A 85 4.31 0.68 -6.90
CA ASP A 85 5.00 0.14 -8.10
C ASP A 85 4.57 -1.31 -8.36
N PHE A 86 4.57 -2.16 -7.33
CA PHE A 86 4.12 -3.54 -7.43
C PHE A 86 2.66 -3.62 -7.93
N ALA A 87 1.77 -2.84 -7.33
CA ALA A 87 0.36 -2.78 -7.74
C ALA A 87 0.21 -2.41 -9.23
N LYS A 88 0.98 -1.42 -9.71
CA LYS A 88 0.99 -1.02 -11.11
C LYS A 88 1.44 -2.15 -12.03
N ARG A 89 2.60 -2.78 -11.73
CA ARG A 89 3.14 -3.90 -12.54
C ARG A 89 2.20 -5.10 -12.55
N LEU A 90 1.61 -5.46 -11.41
CA LEU A 90 0.64 -6.55 -11.34
C LEU A 90 -0.64 -6.24 -12.14
N LYS A 91 -1.11 -4.99 -12.11
CA LYS A 91 -2.25 -4.54 -12.93
C LYS A 91 -1.96 -4.59 -14.43
N GLU A 92 -0.76 -4.16 -14.84
CA GLU A 92 -0.31 -4.22 -16.23
C GLU A 92 -0.17 -5.67 -16.71
N TRP A 93 0.39 -6.55 -15.86
CA TRP A 93 0.47 -7.98 -16.12
C TRP A 93 -0.92 -8.61 -16.26
N GLY A 94 -1.85 -8.22 -15.39
CA GLY A 94 -3.24 -8.63 -15.50
C GLY A 94 -3.87 -8.28 -16.83
N LYS A 95 -3.68 -7.04 -17.31
CA LYS A 95 -4.18 -6.60 -18.62
C LYS A 95 -3.64 -7.46 -19.76
N LYS A 96 -2.35 -7.79 -19.75
CA LYS A 96 -1.71 -8.67 -20.76
C LYS A 96 -2.29 -10.08 -20.75
N ASN A 97 -2.80 -10.54 -19.61
CA ASN A 97 -3.39 -11.88 -19.44
C ASN A 97 -4.94 -11.86 -19.44
N ASN A 98 -5.57 -10.76 -19.88
CA ASN A 98 -7.03 -10.58 -19.88
C ASN A 98 -7.67 -10.77 -18.49
N LYS A 99 -6.96 -10.40 -17.43
CA LYS A 99 -7.40 -10.49 -16.05
C LYS A 99 -7.43 -9.12 -15.38
N LYS A 100 -8.31 -8.96 -14.39
CA LYS A 100 -8.48 -7.72 -13.64
C LYS A 100 -7.58 -7.71 -12.39
N PHE A 101 -7.17 -6.52 -11.98
CA PHE A 101 -6.65 -6.29 -10.63
C PHE A 101 -7.84 -6.16 -9.67
N GLY A 102 -7.85 -6.93 -8.60
CA GLY A 102 -8.92 -6.93 -7.60
C GLY A 102 -8.60 -6.07 -6.39
N THR A 103 -9.63 -5.65 -5.67
CA THR A 103 -9.46 -4.97 -4.37
C THR A 103 -10.43 -5.57 -3.36
N ILE A 104 -9.89 -6.15 -2.29
CA ILE A 104 -10.67 -6.63 -1.15
C ILE A 104 -10.93 -5.44 -0.23
N LYS A 105 -12.21 -5.09 -0.05
CA LYS A 105 -12.60 -3.99 0.83
C LYS A 105 -12.64 -4.44 2.28
N ASN A 106 -12.17 -3.56 3.18
CA ASN A 106 -12.20 -3.79 4.63
C ASN A 106 -11.49 -5.09 5.08
N GLY A 107 -10.48 -5.53 4.34
CA GLY A 107 -9.75 -6.76 4.66
C GLY A 107 -8.71 -6.60 5.77
N MET A 108 -8.40 -5.38 6.18
CA MET A 108 -7.44 -5.10 7.26
C MET A 108 -7.85 -3.88 8.09
N ILE A 109 -7.35 -3.83 9.32
CA ILE A 109 -7.44 -2.68 10.22
C ILE A 109 -6.01 -2.20 10.48
N THR A 110 -5.75 -0.94 10.18
CA THR A 110 -4.43 -0.30 10.32
C THR A 110 -4.40 0.57 11.56
N SER A 111 -3.38 0.38 12.39
CA SER A 111 -3.16 1.20 13.58
C SER A 111 -2.91 2.66 13.26
N CYS A 112 -3.38 3.54 14.14
CA CYS A 112 -3.13 4.97 14.08
C CYS A 112 -1.93 5.40 14.95
N ARG A 113 -1.16 4.48 15.52
CA ARG A 113 -0.04 4.74 16.44
C ARG A 113 0.89 5.86 15.97
N ARG A 114 1.21 5.90 14.68
CA ARG A 114 2.05 6.94 14.11
C ARG A 114 1.42 8.34 14.22
N PHE A 115 0.12 8.44 13.97
CA PHE A 115 -0.62 9.69 14.13
C PHE A 115 -0.78 10.04 15.61
N ASP A 116 -0.88 9.06 16.49
CA ASP A 116 -0.95 9.27 17.94
C ASP A 116 0.38 9.82 18.47
N THR A 117 1.52 9.37 17.94
CA THR A 117 2.85 9.83 18.34
C THR A 117 3.20 11.22 17.77
N TYR A 118 2.93 11.46 16.48
CA TYR A 118 3.41 12.66 15.78
C TYR A 118 2.30 13.69 15.49
N GLY A 119 1.06 13.37 15.85
CA GLY A 119 -0.12 14.16 15.57
C GLY A 119 -0.70 13.95 14.17
N ASP A 120 -2.00 14.14 14.06
CA ASP A 120 -2.78 13.88 12.85
C ASP A 120 -2.37 14.75 11.64
N TRP A 121 -1.77 15.91 11.90
CA TRP A 121 -1.31 16.88 10.90
C TRP A 121 0.16 16.74 10.51
N THR A 122 0.81 15.65 10.88
CA THR A 122 2.27 15.48 10.74
C THR A 122 2.76 15.61 9.29
N LEU A 123 1.99 15.15 8.30
CA LEU A 123 2.38 15.25 6.89
C LEU A 123 2.30 16.68 6.34
N PHE A 124 1.37 17.50 6.86
CA PHE A 124 1.33 18.92 6.52
C PHE A 124 2.53 19.68 7.08
N LYS A 125 3.00 19.31 8.25
CA LYS A 125 4.21 19.88 8.87
C LYS A 125 5.49 19.46 8.16
N ASN A 126 5.47 18.34 7.43
CA ASN A 126 6.64 17.75 6.77
C ASN A 126 6.38 17.41 5.28
N PRO A 127 6.12 18.40 4.41
CA PRO A 127 5.76 18.13 3.00
C PRO A 127 6.88 17.44 2.21
N LYS A 128 8.14 17.52 2.66
CA LYS A 128 9.28 16.81 2.05
C LYS A 128 9.11 15.29 2.06
N VAL A 129 8.34 14.74 3.01
CA VAL A 129 8.01 13.31 3.06
C VAL A 129 7.22 12.89 1.81
N ILE A 130 6.31 13.73 1.33
CA ILE A 130 5.52 13.46 0.12
C ILE A 130 6.44 13.33 -1.10
N LEU A 131 7.43 14.25 -1.22
CA LEU A 131 8.41 14.20 -2.29
C LEU A 131 9.29 12.94 -2.22
N ALA A 132 9.64 12.49 -1.01
CA ALA A 132 10.39 11.25 -0.82
C ALA A 132 9.58 10.02 -1.27
N TYR A 133 8.28 9.95 -0.97
CA TYR A 133 7.39 8.92 -1.50
C TYR A 133 7.32 8.94 -3.04
N LEU A 134 7.26 10.11 -3.64
CA LEU A 134 7.22 10.23 -5.09
C LEU A 134 8.56 9.84 -5.75
N LYS A 135 9.69 10.11 -5.13
CA LYS A 135 11.01 9.70 -5.63
C LYS A 135 11.24 8.19 -5.47
N GLY A 136 10.77 7.59 -4.39
CA GLY A 136 10.84 6.15 -4.10
C GLY A 136 12.21 5.64 -3.62
N ASN A 137 13.29 6.44 -3.69
CA ASN A 137 14.66 6.01 -3.36
C ASN A 137 15.40 6.96 -2.39
N ASP A 138 14.68 7.83 -1.70
CA ASP A 138 15.29 8.78 -0.75
C ASP A 138 15.56 8.08 0.60
N ARG A 139 16.79 7.57 0.75
CA ARG A 139 17.24 6.80 1.92
C ARG A 139 17.12 7.59 3.22
N LYS A 140 17.45 8.87 3.22
CA LYS A 140 17.36 9.72 4.41
C LYS A 140 15.94 9.77 5.00
N TYR A 141 14.93 9.86 4.14
CA TYR A 141 13.55 9.88 4.57
C TYR A 141 12.99 8.49 4.85
N ALA A 142 13.45 7.46 4.14
CA ALA A 142 13.10 6.07 4.42
C ALA A 142 13.59 5.68 5.82
N ASP A 143 14.85 5.93 6.14
CA ASP A 143 15.43 5.63 7.44
C ASP A 143 14.69 6.36 8.57
N LYS A 144 14.46 7.66 8.43
CA LYS A 144 13.67 8.43 9.39
C LYS A 144 12.23 7.95 9.53
N THR A 145 11.65 7.46 8.46
CA THR A 145 10.24 7.04 8.44
C THR A 145 10.02 5.66 9.02
N TYR A 146 10.96 4.74 8.78
CA TYR A 146 10.80 3.32 9.10
C TYR A 146 11.70 2.82 10.24
N TYR A 147 12.87 3.45 10.46
CA TYR A 147 13.91 2.91 11.36
C TYR A 147 14.17 3.77 12.60
N ASP A 148 14.10 5.09 12.55
CA ASP A 148 14.34 5.97 13.72
C ASP A 148 13.35 5.75 14.90
N ASN A 149 12.36 4.89 14.73
CA ASN A 149 11.35 4.56 15.73
C ASN A 149 11.55 3.17 16.37
N GLN A 150 12.64 2.46 16.07
CA GLN A 150 12.91 1.13 16.64
C GLN A 150 13.73 1.19 17.95
N GLU A 151 14.19 2.35 18.37
CA GLU A 151 14.87 2.52 19.66
C GLU A 151 13.85 2.85 20.77
N ARG A 152 12.89 1.94 21.03
CA ARG A 152 12.17 1.88 22.31
C ARG A 152 11.64 0.47 22.56
#